data_0b2a2f264e2658064857609fff26b9ef
#
_entry.id   0b2a2f264e2658064857609fff26b9ef
#
_cell.length_a   1.000
_cell.length_b   1.000
_cell.length_c   1.000
_cell.angle_alpha   90.00
_cell.angle_beta   90.00
_cell.angle_gamma   90.00
#
_symmetry.space_group_name_H-M   'P 1'
#
loop_
_entity.id
_entity.type
_entity.pdbx_description
1 polymer ?
#
loop_
_entity_poly.entity_id
_entity_poly.type
_entity_poly.pdbx_seq_one_letter_code
_entity_poly.pdbx_strand_id
1 'polypeptide(L)'
;MRRALPDIDSLDAKTVLQERASRLGLHAPRYDVTSEGPDHAKTFTARVLVGSVSAEGMGPSKKNAEQQAAQKALALLPVPSSDQN
;
A
#
# COMPACT_ATOMS: atom_id res chain seq x y z
N MET A 1 10.73 -10.56 22.50
CA MET A 1 10.72 -10.12 22.09
C MET A 1 10.56 -9.75 21.54
N ARG A 2 10.58 -9.70 21.33
CA ARG A 2 10.50 -9.22 20.73
C ARG A 2 10.43 -8.71 20.17
N ARG A 3 10.35 -8.57 19.98
CA ARG A 3 10.21 -7.94 19.39
C ARG A 3 10.10 -7.21 18.93
N ALA A 4 10.02 -6.95 18.80
CA ALA A 4 9.97 -6.26 18.35
C ALA A 4 9.81 -5.59 17.86
N LEU A 5 9.79 -5.19 17.49
CA LEU A 5 9.62 -4.56 16.88
C LEU A 5 9.94 -3.92 16.20
N PRO A 6 10.04 -3.73 16.25
CA PRO A 6 10.36 -2.78 15.48
C PRO A 6 10.23 -2.82 14.31
N ASP A 7 10.10 -3.05 14.30
CA ASP A 7 9.96 -3.34 13.18
C ASP A 7 8.98 -2.66 12.43
N ILE A 8 8.86 -1.42 12.53
CA ILE A 8 8.05 -0.62 11.72
C ILE A 8 8.35 -0.75 10.31
N ASP A 9 9.63 -0.94 10.03
CA ASP A 9 10.02 -1.13 8.66
C ASP A 9 9.44 -2.36 8.09
N SER A 10 9.20 -3.35 8.89
CA SER A 10 8.67 -4.55 8.35
C SER A 10 7.16 -4.50 8.30
N LEU A 11 6.56 -3.44 8.82
CA LEU A 11 5.15 -3.28 8.64
C LEU A 11 4.92 -2.80 7.26
N ASP A 12 4.62 -3.70 6.42
CA ASP A 12 4.43 -3.43 5.03
C ASP A 12 3.07 -2.81 4.82
N ALA A 13 3.04 -1.63 4.25
CA ALA A 13 1.77 -0.96 3.98
C ALA A 13 0.90 -1.83 3.08
N LYS A 14 1.51 -2.58 2.18
CA LYS A 14 0.74 -3.46 1.32
C LYS A 14 0.03 -4.53 2.13
N THR A 15 0.71 -5.08 3.13
CA THR A 15 0.10 -6.09 3.97
C THR A 15 -1.04 -5.50 4.79
N VAL A 16 -0.83 -4.32 5.35
CA VAL A 16 -1.86 -3.67 6.13
C VAL A 16 -3.07 -3.38 5.24
N LEU A 17 -2.81 -2.91 4.03
CA LEU A 17 -3.90 -2.61 3.11
C LEU A 17 -4.69 -3.86 2.77
N GLN A 18 -4.00 -4.96 2.55
CA GLN A 18 -4.68 -6.21 2.25
C GLN A 18 -5.56 -6.64 3.40
N GLU A 19 -5.08 -6.51 4.61
CA GLU A 19 -5.87 -6.88 5.78
C GLU A 19 -7.07 -5.96 5.92
N ARG A 20 -6.87 -4.67 5.68
CA ARG A 20 -7.96 -3.71 5.79
C ARG A 20 -9.04 -4.03 4.75
N ALA A 21 -8.62 -4.32 3.52
CA ALA A 21 -9.56 -4.66 2.47
C ALA A 21 -10.36 -5.91 2.85
N SER A 22 -9.69 -6.89 3.42
CA SER A 22 -10.36 -8.12 3.82
C SER A 22 -11.41 -7.83 4.89
N ARG A 23 -11.07 -7.02 5.86
CA ARG A 23 -12.01 -6.69 6.92
C ARG A 23 -13.20 -5.91 6.41
N LEU A 24 -13.01 -5.13 5.37
CA LEU A 24 -14.09 -4.36 4.79
C LEU A 24 -14.89 -5.15 3.76
N GLY A 25 -14.52 -6.39 3.53
CA GLY A 25 -15.24 -7.21 2.56
C GLY A 25 -14.91 -6.87 1.13
N LEU A 26 -13.75 -6.27 0.89
CA LEU A 26 -13.34 -5.89 -0.44
C LEU A 26 -12.42 -6.94 -1.03
N HIS A 27 -12.31 -6.93 -2.36
CA HIS A 27 -11.36 -7.80 -3.01
C HIS A 27 -9.94 -7.36 -2.68
N ALA A 28 -8.99 -8.23 -2.89
CA ALA A 28 -7.60 -7.91 -2.62
C ALA A 28 -7.17 -6.74 -3.48
N PRO A 29 -6.29 -5.90 -2.95
CA PRO A 29 -5.80 -4.74 -3.71
C PRO A 29 -5.09 -5.18 -4.98
N ARG A 30 -5.24 -4.42 -6.04
CA ARG A 30 -4.56 -4.68 -7.30
C ARG A 30 -3.59 -3.57 -7.56
N TYR A 31 -2.40 -3.93 -8.00
CA TYR A 31 -1.33 -2.97 -8.23
C TYR A 31 -0.91 -2.99 -9.69
N ASP A 32 -0.72 -1.80 -10.24
CA ASP A 32 -0.13 -1.62 -11.56
C ASP A 32 1.08 -0.75 -11.38
N VAL A 33 2.20 -1.16 -11.92
CA VAL A 33 3.44 -0.41 -11.77
C VAL A 33 3.99 -0.11 -13.14
N THR A 34 4.36 1.15 -13.34
CA THR A 34 5.05 1.58 -14.55
C THR A 34 6.34 2.24 -14.16
N SER A 35 7.25 2.37 -15.10
CA SER A 35 8.50 3.02 -14.80
C SER A 35 8.84 3.97 -15.94
N GLU A 36 9.56 5.03 -15.61
CA GLU A 36 9.99 6.01 -16.58
C GLU A 36 11.37 6.49 -16.22
N GLY A 37 12.07 6.99 -17.21
CA GLY A 37 13.38 7.54 -16.99
C GLY A 37 14.47 6.59 -17.43
N PRO A 38 15.71 7.09 -17.44
CA PRO A 38 16.84 6.26 -17.86
C PRO A 38 17.14 5.19 -16.84
N ASP A 39 17.89 4.18 -17.28
CA ASP A 39 18.17 3.05 -16.42
C ASP A 39 18.80 3.44 -15.10
N HIS A 40 19.59 4.48 -15.08
CA HIS A 40 20.28 4.86 -13.85
C HIS A 40 19.48 5.80 -12.97
N ALA A 41 18.29 6.17 -13.42
CA ALA A 41 17.46 7.09 -12.63
C ALA A 41 15.99 6.85 -12.91
N LYS A 42 15.56 5.60 -12.82
CA LYS A 42 14.16 5.29 -13.08
C LYS A 42 13.29 5.72 -11.94
N THR A 43 12.13 6.20 -12.28
CA THR A 43 11.08 6.48 -11.31
C THR A 43 9.94 5.52 -11.57
N PHE A 44 9.51 4.84 -10.53
CA PHE A 44 8.41 3.89 -10.63
C PHE A 44 7.16 4.53 -10.09
N THR A 45 6.05 4.30 -10.76
CA THR A 45 4.75 4.78 -10.32
C THR A 45 3.86 3.57 -10.15
N ALA A 46 3.30 3.42 -8.97
CA ALA A 46 2.40 2.32 -8.68
C ALA A 46 1.00 2.88 -8.47
N ARG A 47 0.02 2.19 -9.02
CA ARG A 47 -1.36 2.54 -8.77
C ARG A 47 -2.02 1.34 -8.11
N VAL A 48 -2.72 1.57 -7.03
CA VAL A 48 -3.43 0.49 -6.34
C VAL A 48 -4.92 0.77 -6.44
N LEU A 49 -5.66 -0.30 -6.68
CA LEU A 49 -7.12 -0.25 -6.71
C LEU A 49 -7.62 -1.19 -5.64
N VAL A 50 -8.44 -0.68 -4.76
CA VAL A 50 -9.03 -1.51 -3.72
C VAL A 50 -10.44 -1.00 -3.47
N GLY A 51 -11.44 -1.85 -3.76
CA GLY A 51 -12.82 -1.41 -3.70
C GLY A 51 -13.04 -0.26 -4.66
N SER A 52 -13.57 0.83 -4.18
CA SER A 52 -13.78 2.01 -5.00
C SER A 52 -12.66 3.02 -4.84
N VAL A 53 -11.62 2.67 -4.09
CA VAL A 53 -10.53 3.58 -3.83
C VAL A 53 -9.38 3.30 -4.79
N SER A 54 -8.78 4.34 -5.32
CA SER A 54 -7.55 4.20 -6.09
C SER A 54 -6.56 5.23 -5.59
N ALA A 55 -5.30 4.86 -5.60
CA ALA A 55 -4.25 5.74 -5.13
C ALA A 55 -2.98 5.44 -5.90
N GLU A 56 -2.10 6.42 -5.99
CA GLU A 56 -0.85 6.28 -6.69
C GLU A 56 0.30 6.65 -5.79
N GLY A 57 1.41 5.98 -5.98
CA GLY A 57 2.62 6.30 -5.26
C GLY A 57 3.80 6.22 -6.21
N MET A 58 4.84 6.96 -5.93
CA MET A 58 6.03 6.98 -6.75
C MET A 58 7.24 6.72 -5.89
N GLY A 59 8.24 6.14 -6.48
CA GLY A 59 9.46 5.87 -5.74
C GLY A 59 10.56 5.37 -6.66
N PRO A 60 11.74 5.18 -6.11
CA PRO A 60 12.90 4.75 -6.89
C PRO A 60 12.89 3.25 -7.21
N SER A 61 11.95 2.51 -6.68
CA SER A 61 11.83 1.09 -6.98
C SER A 61 10.38 0.71 -6.99
N LYS A 62 10.08 -0.45 -7.58
CA LYS A 62 8.71 -0.95 -7.60
C LYS A 62 8.17 -1.08 -6.19
N LYS A 63 8.96 -1.69 -5.31
CA LYS A 63 8.51 -1.92 -3.96
C LYS A 63 8.20 -0.59 -3.26
N ASN A 64 9.08 0.38 -3.45
CA ASN A 64 8.88 1.67 -2.83
C ASN A 64 7.61 2.34 -3.36
N ALA A 65 7.41 2.30 -4.67
CA ALA A 65 6.23 2.91 -5.26
C ALA A 65 4.95 2.24 -4.77
N GLU A 66 4.96 0.91 -4.67
CA GLU A 66 3.79 0.20 -4.19
C GLU A 66 3.49 0.52 -2.74
N GLN A 67 4.53 0.64 -1.92
CA GLN A 67 4.33 0.99 -0.53
C GLN A 67 3.71 2.38 -0.41
N GLN A 68 4.17 3.31 -1.21
CA GLN A 68 3.61 4.66 -1.18
C GLN A 68 2.14 4.64 -1.61
N ALA A 69 1.83 3.89 -2.65
CA ALA A 69 0.47 3.78 -3.11
C ALA A 69 -0.42 3.16 -2.03
N ALA A 70 0.08 2.12 -1.38
CA ALA A 70 -0.69 1.45 -0.34
C ALA A 70 -0.94 2.38 0.84
N GLN A 71 0.04 3.18 1.22
CA GLN A 71 -0.14 4.12 2.31
C GLN A 71 -1.23 5.13 1.99
N LYS A 72 -1.24 5.61 0.76
CA LYS A 72 -2.26 6.57 0.36
C LYS A 72 -3.64 5.93 0.32
N ALA A 73 -3.72 4.70 -0.15
CA ALA A 73 -4.99 4.01 -0.18
C ALA A 73 -5.53 3.80 1.22
N LEU A 74 -4.64 3.46 2.17
CA LEU A 74 -5.07 3.27 3.54
C LEU A 74 -5.66 4.56 4.12
N ALA A 75 -5.11 5.70 3.73
CA ALA A 75 -5.63 6.96 4.22
C ALA A 75 -7.02 7.25 3.65
N LEU A 76 -7.36 6.65 2.53
CA LEU A 76 -8.63 6.87 1.89
C LEU A 76 -9.70 5.86 2.27
N LEU A 77 -9.30 4.73 2.82
CA LEU A 77 -10.25 3.70 3.19
C LEU A 77 -10.82 3.98 4.57
N PRO A 78 -12.07 3.59 4.79
CA PRO A 78 -12.63 3.76 6.13
C PRO A 78 -12.03 2.76 7.09
N VAL A 79 -12.12 3.09 8.37
CA VAL A 79 -11.69 2.17 9.40
C VAL A 79 -12.81 1.18 9.63
N PRO A 80 -12.51 -0.11 9.78
CA PRO A 80 -13.57 -1.08 10.05
C PRO A 80 -14.31 -0.70 11.34
N SER A 81 -15.62 -0.72 11.27
CA SER A 81 -16.38 -0.26 12.40
C SER A 81 -16.24 -1.16 13.62
N SER A 82 -15.84 -2.37 13.41
CA SER A 82 -15.67 -3.25 14.55
C SER A 82 -14.56 -2.79 15.47
N ASP A 83 -13.75 -1.88 15.00
CA ASP A 83 -12.69 -1.35 15.80
C ASP A 83 -13.21 -0.42 16.83
N GLN A 84 -14.42 -0.06 16.71
CA GLN A 84 -14.88 0.93 17.53
C GLN A 84 -15.34 0.43 18.74
N ASN A 85 -15.45 0.23 19.25
CA ASN A 85 -15.98 -0.14 20.38
C ASN A 85 -15.68 -0.71 21.13
#